data_837ddc2503b56e45e9d342ec1b4c593b
#
_entry.id   837ddc2503b56e45e9d342ec1b4c593b
#
_cell.length_a   1.000
_cell.length_b   1.000
_cell.length_c   1.000
_cell.angle_alpha   90.00
_cell.angle_beta   90.00
_cell.angle_gamma   90.00
#
_symmetry.space_group_name_H-M   'P 1'
#
loop_
_entity.id
_entity.type
_entity.pdbx_description
1 polymer ?
#
loop_
_entity_poly.entity_id
_entity_poly.type
_entity_poly.pdbx_seq_one_letter_code
_entity_poly.pdbx_strand_id
1 'polypeptide(L)'
;MKKSSIAAAVAAVLLVATTLGLAQAEKKTTPAKKAVAKKVVYSSPEQAKFVDSPNSPGVSMAILHGDPDKGPHASYTKFKPGYDAGWHTHTADVWIVGIKGAYVYKDDAGEKRIGPGDYLRVPGGHKHQSGGDKTEGALFYEEASGKFDLIPVK
;
A
#
# COMPACT_ATOMS: atom_id res chain seq x y z
N MET A 1 90.02 40.74 -42.69
CA MET A 1 89.24 41.43 -41.63
C MET A 1 87.76 41.32 -41.93
N LYS A 2 87.06 40.30 -41.40
CA LYS A 2 85.64 40.12 -41.48
C LYS A 2 85.14 39.65 -40.12
N LYS A 3 84.33 40.47 -39.46
CA LYS A 3 83.70 40.19 -38.20
C LYS A 3 82.40 39.40 -38.48
N SER A 4 82.32 38.22 -37.95
CA SER A 4 81.10 37.43 -37.96
C SER A 4 80.29 37.66 -36.69
N SER A 5 79.08 38.13 -36.85
CA SER A 5 78.13 38.29 -35.75
C SER A 5 77.31 36.99 -35.64
N ILE A 6 77.34 36.41 -34.47
CA ILE A 6 76.54 35.24 -34.12
C ILE A 6 75.20 35.76 -33.51
N ALA A 7 74.13 35.49 -34.19
CA ALA A 7 72.78 35.77 -33.67
C ALA A 7 72.34 34.64 -32.78
N ALA A 8 72.04 34.91 -31.51
CA ALA A 8 71.44 33.94 -30.59
C ALA A 8 69.92 33.92 -30.76
N ALA A 9 69.43 32.77 -31.15
CA ALA A 9 67.97 32.53 -31.18
C ALA A 9 67.49 32.10 -29.80
N VAL A 10 66.65 32.89 -29.19
CA VAL A 10 65.95 32.59 -27.94
C VAL A 10 64.70 31.81 -28.29
N ALA A 11 64.64 30.52 -28.00
CA ALA A 11 63.45 29.69 -28.13
C ALA A 11 62.58 29.92 -26.86
N ALA A 12 61.45 30.57 -27.06
CA ALA A 12 60.43 30.68 -26.03
C ALA A 12 59.61 29.36 -25.97
N VAL A 13 59.78 28.62 -24.91
CA VAL A 13 58.93 27.42 -24.61
C VAL A 13 57.66 27.90 -23.98
N LEU A 14 56.53 27.87 -24.71
CA LEU A 14 55.21 28.06 -24.16
C LEU A 14 54.79 26.79 -23.42
N LEU A 15 54.74 26.85 -22.07
CA LEU A 15 54.09 25.85 -21.24
C LEU A 15 52.58 26.07 -21.33
N VAL A 16 51.87 25.21 -22.07
CA VAL A 16 50.41 25.12 -22.01
C VAL A 16 50.03 24.30 -20.81
N ALA A 17 49.64 24.93 -19.71
CA ALA A 17 49.07 24.25 -18.55
C ALA A 17 47.59 23.90 -18.89
N THR A 18 47.38 22.61 -19.24
CA THR A 18 46.03 22.05 -19.32
C THR A 18 45.51 21.80 -17.93
N THR A 19 44.69 22.69 -17.41
CA THR A 19 43.91 22.46 -16.18
C THR A 19 42.80 21.43 -16.49
N LEU A 20 42.99 20.16 -16.11
CA LEU A 20 41.93 19.19 -16.01
C LEU A 20 40.99 19.64 -14.89
N GLY A 21 39.86 20.24 -15.27
CA GLY A 21 38.76 20.50 -14.37
C GLY A 21 38.13 19.18 -13.95
N LEU A 22 38.47 18.70 -12.74
CA LEU A 22 37.72 17.64 -12.09
C LEU A 22 36.33 18.20 -11.72
N ALA A 23 35.35 17.93 -12.55
CA ALA A 23 33.95 18.15 -12.20
C ALA A 23 33.62 17.23 -11.01
N GLN A 24 33.65 17.74 -9.80
CA GLN A 24 33.06 17.07 -8.64
C GLN A 24 31.56 17.02 -8.85
N ALA A 25 31.05 15.81 -9.16
CA ALA A 25 29.63 15.54 -9.13
C ALA A 25 29.14 15.71 -7.69
N GLU A 26 28.51 16.82 -7.39
CA GLU A 26 27.80 17.02 -6.12
C GLU A 26 26.76 15.91 -5.97
N LYS A 27 27.04 14.95 -5.10
CA LYS A 27 26.13 13.90 -4.69
C LYS A 27 24.99 14.57 -3.94
N LYS A 28 23.89 14.85 -4.63
CA LYS A 28 22.67 15.41 -4.08
C LYS A 28 22.17 14.42 -3.03
N THR A 29 22.52 14.63 -1.76
CA THR A 29 22.01 13.83 -0.65
C THR A 29 20.55 14.18 -0.45
N THR A 30 19.67 13.29 -0.93
CA THR A 30 18.25 13.33 -0.60
C THR A 30 18.14 13.24 0.93
N PRO A 31 17.45 14.20 1.61
CA PRO A 31 17.33 14.13 3.05
C PRO A 31 16.65 12.84 3.44
N ALA A 32 17.32 12.04 4.27
CA ALA A 32 16.76 10.79 4.78
C ALA A 32 15.46 11.12 5.52
N LYS A 33 14.35 10.56 5.02
CA LYS A 33 13.04 10.68 5.66
C LYS A 33 13.18 10.17 7.09
N LYS A 34 13.03 11.04 8.08
CA LYS A 34 13.18 10.73 9.50
C LYS A 34 12.31 9.52 9.80
N ALA A 35 12.90 8.39 10.14
CA ALA A 35 12.18 7.17 10.44
C ALA A 35 11.27 7.45 11.63
N VAL A 36 9.97 7.45 11.43
CA VAL A 36 9.00 7.52 12.51
C VAL A 36 9.15 6.23 13.30
N ALA A 37 9.47 6.34 14.59
CA ALA A 37 9.60 5.18 15.47
C ALA A 37 8.31 4.36 15.40
N LYS A 38 8.42 3.11 14.94
CA LYS A 38 7.28 2.19 14.86
C LYS A 38 6.85 1.86 16.28
N LYS A 39 5.62 2.20 16.65
CA LYS A 39 5.03 1.86 17.94
C LYS A 39 4.32 0.52 17.83
N VAL A 40 4.37 -0.27 18.92
CA VAL A 40 3.51 -1.45 19.05
C VAL A 40 2.05 -0.95 19.13
N VAL A 41 1.19 -1.56 18.32
CA VAL A 41 -0.26 -1.32 18.32
C VAL A 41 -0.93 -2.58 18.86
N TYR A 42 -1.77 -2.43 19.86
CA TYR A 42 -2.66 -3.48 20.35
C TYR A 42 -4.10 -2.99 20.25
N SER A 43 -4.96 -3.82 19.73
CA SER A 43 -6.40 -3.57 19.65
C SER A 43 -7.14 -4.89 19.79
N SER A 44 -8.25 -4.90 20.52
CA SER A 44 -9.19 -6.01 20.49
C SER A 44 -10.50 -5.58 19.83
N PRO A 45 -11.24 -6.49 19.20
CA PRO A 45 -12.51 -6.15 18.57
C PRO A 45 -13.54 -5.52 19.54
N GLU A 46 -13.48 -5.88 20.84
CA GLU A 46 -14.38 -5.38 21.87
C GLU A 46 -14.11 -3.91 22.23
N GLN A 47 -12.84 -3.50 22.10
CA GLN A 47 -12.38 -2.14 22.44
C GLN A 47 -12.29 -1.24 21.21
N ALA A 48 -12.42 -1.81 20.02
CA ALA A 48 -12.27 -1.09 18.76
C ALA A 48 -13.43 -0.09 18.55
N LYS A 49 -13.09 1.10 18.08
CA LYS A 49 -14.07 2.15 17.76
C LYS A 49 -14.55 1.98 16.33
N PHE A 50 -15.72 1.38 16.16
CA PHE A 50 -16.32 1.19 14.86
C PHE A 50 -17.00 2.48 14.38
N VAL A 51 -16.84 2.78 13.10
CA VAL A 51 -17.49 3.87 12.38
C VAL A 51 -18.30 3.27 11.24
N ASP A 52 -19.55 3.66 11.12
CA ASP A 52 -20.41 3.20 10.04
C ASP A 52 -19.92 3.73 8.69
N SER A 53 -19.91 2.86 7.69
CA SER A 53 -19.55 3.23 6.32
C SER A 53 -20.67 4.08 5.71
N PRO A 54 -20.40 5.32 5.28
CA PRO A 54 -21.45 6.18 4.71
C PRO A 54 -21.99 5.65 3.37
N ASN A 55 -21.17 4.90 2.65
CA ASN A 55 -21.49 4.40 1.31
C ASN A 55 -21.96 2.93 1.31
N SER A 56 -21.95 2.28 2.47
CA SER A 56 -22.32 0.85 2.59
C SER A 56 -23.16 0.65 3.86
N PRO A 57 -24.46 1.00 3.84
CA PRO A 57 -25.32 0.81 5.00
C PRO A 57 -25.33 -0.65 5.47
N GLY A 58 -25.00 -0.87 6.73
CA GLY A 58 -24.85 -2.22 7.28
C GLY A 58 -23.40 -2.68 7.44
N VAL A 59 -22.45 -1.84 7.04
CA VAL A 59 -21.00 -2.04 7.26
C VAL A 59 -20.48 -1.03 8.25
N SER A 60 -19.68 -1.47 9.23
CA SER A 60 -18.93 -0.59 10.13
C SER A 60 -17.49 -1.08 10.19
N MET A 61 -16.54 -0.14 10.26
CA MET A 61 -15.11 -0.44 10.26
C MET A 61 -14.40 0.24 11.42
N ALA A 62 -13.41 -0.44 11.99
CA ALA A 62 -12.44 0.12 12.92
C ALA A 62 -11.04 -0.05 12.34
N ILE A 63 -10.46 1.02 11.83
CA ILE A 63 -9.15 0.98 11.17
C ILE A 63 -8.05 0.70 12.20
N LEU A 64 -7.24 -0.32 11.94
CA LEU A 64 -6.11 -0.75 12.77
C LEU A 64 -4.80 -0.12 12.32
N HIS A 65 -4.59 -0.07 11.01
CA HIS A 65 -3.47 0.63 10.40
C HIS A 65 -3.77 0.98 8.93
N GLY A 66 -2.97 1.87 8.38
CA GLY A 66 -3.13 2.32 6.99
C GLY A 66 -4.28 3.31 6.82
N ASP A 67 -4.68 3.49 5.57
CA ASP A 67 -5.76 4.40 5.17
C ASP A 67 -6.46 3.78 3.95
N PRO A 68 -7.70 3.31 4.09
CA PRO A 68 -8.44 2.64 3.01
C PRO A 68 -8.65 3.53 1.78
N ASP A 69 -8.66 4.84 1.95
CA ASP A 69 -8.80 5.77 0.81
C ASP A 69 -7.51 5.98 0.03
N LYS A 70 -6.35 5.57 0.58
CA LYS A 70 -5.04 5.89 0.02
C LYS A 70 -4.18 4.69 -0.34
N GLY A 71 -4.37 3.54 0.31
CA GLY A 71 -3.48 2.41 0.07
C GLY A 71 -3.72 1.21 0.99
N PRO A 72 -2.67 0.39 1.20
CA PRO A 72 -2.77 -0.79 2.06
C PRO A 72 -3.23 -0.43 3.47
N HIS A 73 -4.14 -1.23 3.98
CA HIS A 73 -4.77 -0.99 5.29
C HIS A 73 -5.25 -2.29 5.92
N ALA A 74 -5.54 -2.23 7.21
CA ALA A 74 -6.25 -3.29 7.90
C ALA A 74 -7.29 -2.72 8.87
N SER A 75 -8.35 -3.49 9.07
CA SER A 75 -9.47 -3.13 9.93
C SER A 75 -10.07 -4.34 10.63
N TYR A 76 -10.81 -4.08 11.71
CA TYR A 76 -11.93 -4.91 12.05
C TYR A 76 -13.16 -4.40 11.33
N THR A 77 -13.88 -5.30 10.67
CA THR A 77 -15.08 -4.95 9.90
C THR A 77 -16.28 -5.74 10.41
N LYS A 78 -17.42 -5.07 10.49
CA LYS A 78 -18.70 -5.67 10.84
C LYS A 78 -19.65 -5.59 9.68
N PHE A 79 -20.33 -6.68 9.42
CA PHE A 79 -21.53 -6.73 8.59
C PHE A 79 -22.75 -6.98 9.46
N LYS A 80 -23.81 -6.22 9.26
CA LYS A 80 -25.11 -6.47 9.90
C LYS A 80 -25.68 -7.82 9.45
N PRO A 81 -26.56 -8.45 10.24
CA PRO A 81 -27.30 -9.63 9.81
C PRO A 81 -27.95 -9.44 8.46
N GLY A 82 -27.69 -10.36 7.54
CA GLY A 82 -28.23 -10.35 6.20
C GLY A 82 -27.68 -9.29 5.25
N TYR A 83 -26.60 -8.57 5.62
CA TYR A 83 -25.92 -7.68 4.69
C TYR A 83 -25.46 -8.45 3.45
N ASP A 84 -25.65 -7.85 2.27
CA ASP A 84 -25.20 -8.37 0.97
C ASP A 84 -24.65 -7.22 0.14
N ALA A 85 -23.38 -7.33 -0.24
CA ALA A 85 -22.70 -6.35 -1.09
C ALA A 85 -23.03 -6.52 -2.58
N GLY A 86 -23.72 -7.58 -2.96
CA GLY A 86 -23.95 -7.95 -4.36
C GLY A 86 -22.68 -8.44 -5.06
N TRP A 87 -22.79 -8.71 -6.36
CA TRP A 87 -21.65 -9.13 -7.17
C TRP A 87 -20.69 -7.96 -7.42
N HIS A 88 -19.42 -8.15 -7.09
CA HIS A 88 -18.38 -7.12 -7.24
C HIS A 88 -16.97 -7.71 -7.40
N THR A 89 -16.03 -6.82 -7.65
CA THR A 89 -14.59 -7.07 -7.58
C THR A 89 -13.92 -5.99 -6.74
N HIS A 90 -12.71 -6.27 -6.26
CA HIS A 90 -11.78 -5.27 -5.73
C HIS A 90 -10.56 -5.18 -6.62
N THR A 91 -9.91 -4.01 -6.72
CA THR A 91 -8.63 -3.89 -7.42
C THR A 91 -7.50 -4.57 -6.65
N ALA A 92 -7.52 -4.43 -5.32
CA ALA A 92 -6.51 -5.00 -4.42
C ALA A 92 -6.86 -6.44 -4.01
N ASP A 93 -5.83 -7.20 -3.60
CA ASP A 93 -6.04 -8.44 -2.86
C ASP A 93 -6.63 -8.12 -1.49
N VAL A 94 -7.53 -8.97 -1.01
CA VAL A 94 -8.16 -8.86 0.30
C VAL A 94 -7.96 -10.17 1.06
N TRP A 95 -7.59 -10.06 2.34
CA TRP A 95 -7.48 -11.17 3.28
C TRP A 95 -8.45 -10.99 4.42
N ILE A 96 -9.13 -12.06 4.78
CA ILE A 96 -10.19 -12.06 5.79
C ILE A 96 -9.93 -13.17 6.79
N VAL A 97 -10.08 -12.85 8.07
CA VAL A 97 -10.11 -13.86 9.17
C VAL A 97 -11.39 -13.65 9.97
N GLY A 98 -12.23 -14.65 10.02
CA GLY A 98 -13.47 -14.63 10.79
C GLY A 98 -13.21 -14.52 12.30
N ILE A 99 -14.03 -13.71 13.01
CA ILE A 99 -13.93 -13.52 14.47
C ILE A 99 -15.24 -13.90 15.16
N LYS A 100 -16.40 -13.47 14.62
CA LYS A 100 -17.72 -13.79 15.18
C LYS A 100 -18.77 -13.78 14.07
N GLY A 101 -19.81 -14.62 14.21
CA GLY A 101 -20.78 -14.84 13.16
C GLY A 101 -20.13 -15.51 11.94
N ALA A 102 -20.55 -15.16 10.73
CA ALA A 102 -19.90 -15.64 9.53
C ALA A 102 -19.91 -14.59 8.40
N TYR A 103 -18.75 -14.35 7.82
CA TYR A 103 -18.65 -13.72 6.51
C TYR A 103 -19.07 -14.73 5.46
N VAL A 104 -20.07 -14.39 4.68
CA VAL A 104 -20.61 -15.24 3.61
C VAL A 104 -19.95 -14.81 2.30
N TYR A 105 -19.14 -15.68 1.76
CA TYR A 105 -18.48 -15.52 0.46
C TYR A 105 -19.18 -16.37 -0.60
N LYS A 106 -19.33 -15.88 -1.82
CA LYS A 106 -19.85 -16.64 -2.95
C LYS A 106 -19.13 -16.25 -4.23
N ASP A 107 -18.76 -17.25 -5.02
CA ASP A 107 -18.24 -17.12 -6.38
C ASP A 107 -18.89 -18.19 -7.30
N ASP A 108 -18.37 -18.34 -8.52
CA ASP A 108 -18.87 -19.33 -9.48
C ASP A 108 -18.66 -20.79 -9.02
N ALA A 109 -17.73 -21.03 -8.08
CA ALA A 109 -17.48 -22.34 -7.48
C ALA A 109 -18.45 -22.66 -6.31
N GLY A 110 -19.24 -21.69 -5.86
CA GLY A 110 -20.23 -21.85 -4.80
C GLY A 110 -20.05 -20.90 -3.61
N GLU A 111 -20.78 -21.20 -2.54
CA GLU A 111 -20.80 -20.40 -1.31
C GLU A 111 -19.90 -21.01 -0.24
N LYS A 112 -19.22 -20.14 0.52
CA LYS A 112 -18.44 -20.49 1.70
C LYS A 112 -18.83 -19.58 2.87
N ARG A 113 -18.83 -20.15 4.05
CA ARG A 113 -19.05 -19.42 5.31
C ARG A 113 -17.73 -19.38 6.06
N ILE A 114 -17.23 -18.18 6.28
CA ILE A 114 -15.96 -17.91 6.96
C ILE A 114 -16.29 -17.54 8.41
N GLY A 115 -16.23 -18.53 9.27
CA GLY A 115 -16.51 -18.40 10.69
C GLY A 115 -15.27 -18.05 11.51
N PRO A 116 -15.38 -18.07 12.86
CA PRO A 116 -14.25 -17.74 13.74
C PRO A 116 -13.03 -18.63 13.51
N GLY A 117 -11.88 -17.99 13.22
CA GLY A 117 -10.61 -18.66 12.93
C GLY A 117 -10.42 -19.11 11.48
N ASP A 118 -11.45 -19.06 10.65
CA ASP A 118 -11.31 -19.35 9.23
C ASP A 118 -10.61 -18.20 8.50
N TYR A 119 -9.88 -18.56 7.45
CA TYR A 119 -9.14 -17.66 6.60
C TYR A 119 -9.63 -17.71 5.16
N LEU A 120 -9.77 -16.56 4.53
CA LEU A 120 -10.06 -16.41 3.12
C LEU A 120 -9.11 -15.37 2.50
N ARG A 121 -8.57 -15.66 1.31
CA ARG A 121 -7.95 -14.67 0.43
C ARG A 121 -8.78 -14.53 -0.82
N VAL A 122 -9.11 -13.30 -1.18
CA VAL A 122 -9.75 -12.94 -2.44
C VAL A 122 -8.73 -12.14 -3.27
N PRO A 123 -8.21 -12.69 -4.39
CA PRO A 123 -7.31 -11.96 -5.27
C PRO A 123 -8.00 -10.76 -5.92
N GLY A 124 -7.23 -9.70 -6.17
CA GLY A 124 -7.70 -8.56 -6.95
C GLY A 124 -8.28 -8.97 -8.29
N GLY A 125 -9.38 -8.35 -8.71
CA GLY A 125 -10.11 -8.67 -9.93
C GLY A 125 -11.03 -9.90 -9.85
N HIS A 126 -10.99 -10.69 -8.78
CA HIS A 126 -11.84 -11.88 -8.65
C HIS A 126 -13.29 -11.49 -8.37
N LYS A 127 -14.21 -11.93 -9.24
CA LYS A 127 -15.66 -11.67 -9.12
C LYS A 127 -16.26 -12.51 -8.01
N HIS A 128 -16.92 -11.87 -7.06
CA HIS A 128 -17.57 -12.54 -5.94
C HIS A 128 -18.71 -11.71 -5.34
N GLN A 129 -19.46 -12.34 -4.44
CA GLN A 129 -20.35 -11.67 -3.49
C GLN A 129 -19.76 -11.80 -2.08
N SER A 130 -20.04 -10.81 -1.25
CA SER A 130 -19.73 -10.85 0.18
C SER A 130 -20.93 -10.40 1.00
N GLY A 131 -21.11 -11.02 2.15
CA GLY A 131 -22.23 -10.71 3.02
C GLY A 131 -22.03 -11.15 4.45
N GLY A 132 -22.98 -10.79 5.31
CA GLY A 132 -23.06 -11.26 6.69
C GLY A 132 -24.06 -12.39 6.85
N ASP A 133 -23.79 -13.33 7.74
CA ASP A 133 -24.77 -14.32 8.16
C ASP A 133 -26.15 -13.67 8.42
N LYS A 134 -27.21 -14.36 8.07
CA LYS A 134 -28.59 -13.82 8.14
C LYS A 134 -29.04 -13.52 9.58
N THR A 135 -28.50 -14.24 10.56
CA THR A 135 -28.89 -14.13 11.96
C THR A 135 -27.90 -13.34 12.80
N GLU A 136 -26.60 -13.62 12.63
CA GLU A 136 -25.54 -13.06 13.49
C GLU A 136 -24.74 -11.94 12.81
N GLY A 137 -24.85 -11.80 11.48
CA GLY A 137 -23.97 -10.94 10.72
C GLY A 137 -22.54 -11.49 10.70
N ALA A 138 -21.56 -10.62 10.61
CA ALA A 138 -20.16 -10.99 10.64
C ALA A 138 -19.33 -9.93 11.38
N LEU A 139 -18.33 -10.40 12.14
CA LEU A 139 -17.19 -9.61 12.60
C LEU A 139 -15.94 -10.33 12.14
N PHE A 140 -15.06 -9.63 11.44
CA PHE A 140 -13.85 -10.21 10.87
C PHE A 140 -12.71 -9.19 10.85
N TYR A 141 -11.47 -9.70 10.83
CA TYR A 141 -10.31 -8.94 10.44
C TYR A 141 -10.24 -8.91 8.92
N GLU A 142 -9.93 -7.75 8.38
CA GLU A 142 -9.70 -7.55 6.95
C GLU A 142 -8.39 -6.81 6.74
N GLU A 143 -7.61 -7.28 5.77
CA GLU A 143 -6.43 -6.59 5.27
C GLU A 143 -6.52 -6.47 3.76
N ALA A 144 -6.10 -5.34 3.20
CA ALA A 144 -6.05 -5.12 1.76
C ALA A 144 -4.66 -4.64 1.33
N SER A 145 -4.20 -5.14 0.17
CA SER A 145 -2.89 -4.78 -0.39
C SER A 145 -2.84 -3.39 -1.02
N GLY A 146 -3.97 -2.72 -1.11
CA GLY A 146 -4.10 -1.41 -1.76
C GLY A 146 -5.26 -0.61 -1.20
N LYS A 147 -5.62 0.44 -1.93
CA LYS A 147 -6.80 1.26 -1.66
C LYS A 147 -8.05 0.38 -1.72
N PHE A 148 -8.99 0.62 -0.80
CA PHE A 148 -10.30 -0.02 -0.84
C PHE A 148 -11.12 0.52 -2.02
N ASP A 149 -11.70 -0.38 -2.77
CA ASP A 149 -12.76 -0.11 -3.74
C ASP A 149 -13.75 -1.28 -3.75
N LEU A 150 -14.96 -1.04 -4.23
CA LEU A 150 -15.96 -2.05 -4.50
C LEU A 150 -16.55 -1.72 -5.87
N ILE A 151 -16.21 -2.53 -6.86
CA ILE A 151 -16.58 -2.33 -8.26
C ILE A 151 -17.70 -3.29 -8.61
N PRO A 152 -18.97 -2.83 -8.69
CA PRO A 152 -20.09 -3.68 -9.01
C PRO A 152 -19.92 -4.35 -10.38
N VAL A 153 -20.27 -5.62 -10.47
CA VAL A 153 -20.29 -6.37 -11.73
C VAL A 153 -21.68 -6.95 -11.97
N LYS A 154 -22.08 -6.93 -13.23
CA LYS A 154 -23.37 -7.48 -13.68
C LYS A 154 -23.29 -8.98 -13.92
#